data_dda6d64313bffc9d5df9089094980ca5
#
_entry.id   dda6d64313bffc9d5df9089094980ca5
#
_cell.length_a   1.000
_cell.length_b   1.000
_cell.length_c   1.000
_cell.angle_alpha   90.00
_cell.angle_beta   90.00
_cell.angle_gamma   90.00
#
_symmetry.space_group_name_H-M   'P 1'
#
loop_
_entity.id
_entity.type
_entity.pdbx_description
1 polymer ?
#
loop_
_entity_poly.entity_id
_entity_poly.type
_entity_poly.pdbx_seq_one_letter_code
_entity_poly.pdbx_strand_id
1 'polypeptide(L)'
;MNYSNLFKIALRAIGANKMRSFLTALGIIIGVASVITMLAIGQGSKRSIQANIAEMGSNMIMIQPGADMRGGVRQDASAMETLKMTDYEGIKNECNYIKAISPLVSKSGQWIYGNNNTPSSLYGINQDYLEIRQLSVDEGEMFTDADIKSSAKVCILGQTVVDNLFPDGSDPVGKVVRFNSIPFRVIGVLKKKGY
;
A
#
# COMPACT_ATOMS: atom_id res chain seq x y z
N MET A 1 36.99 -17.59 50.34
CA MET A 1 35.56 -17.35 50.65
C MET A 1 34.74 -18.39 49.93
N ASN A 2 33.96 -19.22 50.67
CA ASN A 2 33.17 -20.28 50.05
C ASN A 2 31.84 -19.69 49.49
N TYR A 3 31.78 -19.46 48.21
CA TYR A 3 30.59 -18.93 47.52
C TYR A 3 29.31 -19.78 47.77
N SER A 4 29.48 -21.08 47.98
CA SER A 4 28.39 -22.02 48.33
C SER A 4 27.72 -21.67 49.66
N ASN A 5 28.51 -21.26 50.67
CA ASN A 5 27.97 -20.86 51.99
C ASN A 5 27.26 -19.51 51.94
N LEU A 6 27.76 -18.56 51.15
CA LEU A 6 27.11 -17.26 50.94
C LEU A 6 25.72 -17.43 50.26
N PHE A 7 25.65 -18.32 49.26
CA PHE A 7 24.40 -18.60 48.58
C PHE A 7 23.35 -19.27 49.49
N LYS A 8 23.77 -20.21 50.35
CA LYS A 8 22.91 -20.82 51.35
C LYS A 8 22.39 -19.82 52.38
N ILE A 9 23.22 -18.89 52.87
CA ILE A 9 22.82 -17.84 53.81
C ILE A 9 21.83 -16.89 53.12
N ALA A 10 22.06 -16.50 51.87
CA ALA A 10 21.13 -15.63 51.11
C ALA A 10 19.75 -16.30 50.95
N LEU A 11 19.70 -17.57 50.58
CA LEU A 11 18.46 -18.32 50.45
C LEU A 11 17.70 -18.43 51.79
N ARG A 12 18.42 -18.65 52.93
CA ARG A 12 17.82 -18.63 54.26
C ARG A 12 17.27 -17.25 54.64
N ALA A 13 17.96 -16.17 54.32
CA ALA A 13 17.53 -14.81 54.59
C ALA A 13 16.22 -14.46 53.79
N ILE A 14 16.11 -14.89 52.56
CA ILE A 14 14.91 -14.77 51.72
C ILE A 14 13.75 -15.55 52.34
N GLY A 15 14.01 -16.78 52.82
CA GLY A 15 13.01 -17.65 53.47
C GLY A 15 12.53 -17.17 54.83
N ALA A 16 13.33 -16.40 55.58
CA ALA A 16 12.98 -15.87 56.90
C ALA A 16 11.91 -14.75 56.83
N ASN A 17 11.90 -13.95 55.76
CA ASN A 17 10.97 -12.83 55.56
C ASN A 17 10.21 -12.94 54.23
N LYS A 18 9.45 -13.99 54.04
CA LYS A 18 8.79 -14.37 52.76
C LYS A 18 7.99 -13.22 52.15
N MET A 19 7.17 -12.50 52.93
CA MET A 19 6.36 -11.39 52.43
C MET A 19 7.18 -10.21 51.91
N ARG A 20 8.23 -9.84 52.61
CA ARG A 20 9.14 -8.74 52.17
C ARG A 20 9.86 -9.13 50.88
N SER A 21 10.39 -10.36 50.85
CA SER A 21 11.11 -10.86 49.68
C SER A 21 10.20 -10.98 48.46
N PHE A 22 8.94 -11.43 48.65
CA PHE A 22 7.92 -11.52 47.62
C PHE A 22 7.55 -10.13 47.06
N LEU A 23 7.30 -9.15 47.94
CA LEU A 23 6.93 -7.81 47.50
C LEU A 23 8.07 -7.10 46.76
N THR A 24 9.31 -7.27 47.19
CA THR A 24 10.46 -6.69 46.50
C THR A 24 10.70 -7.37 45.13
N ALA A 25 10.63 -8.69 45.07
CA ALA A 25 10.71 -9.43 43.81
C ALA A 25 9.58 -9.04 42.84
N LEU A 26 8.35 -8.91 43.34
CA LEU A 26 7.21 -8.49 42.54
C LEU A 26 7.42 -7.09 41.94
N GLY A 27 7.94 -6.14 42.74
CA GLY A 27 8.26 -4.80 42.25
C GLY A 27 9.29 -4.80 41.12
N ILE A 28 10.34 -5.61 41.25
CA ILE A 28 11.38 -5.76 40.22
C ILE A 28 10.79 -6.41 38.97
N ILE A 29 10.01 -7.47 39.11
CA ILE A 29 9.37 -8.16 37.99
C ILE A 29 8.46 -7.22 37.21
N ILE A 30 7.61 -6.47 37.90
CA ILE A 30 6.70 -5.50 37.24
C ILE A 30 7.51 -4.40 36.54
N GLY A 31 8.55 -3.86 37.19
CA GLY A 31 9.39 -2.83 36.61
C GLY A 31 10.10 -3.29 35.33
N VAL A 32 10.75 -4.46 35.40
CA VAL A 32 11.44 -5.03 34.23
C VAL A 32 10.47 -5.42 33.12
N ALA A 33 9.35 -6.06 33.48
CA ALA A 33 8.33 -6.44 32.51
C ALA A 33 7.73 -5.22 31.78
N SER A 34 7.51 -4.11 32.47
CA SER A 34 7.00 -2.87 31.87
C SER A 34 7.98 -2.31 30.84
N VAL A 35 9.28 -2.28 31.16
CA VAL A 35 10.31 -1.80 30.23
C VAL A 35 10.42 -2.70 28.98
N ILE A 36 10.45 -4.02 29.18
CA ILE A 36 10.52 -4.98 28.07
C ILE A 36 9.30 -4.84 27.18
N THR A 37 8.10 -4.72 27.76
CA THR A 37 6.86 -4.55 27.00
C THR A 37 6.87 -3.26 26.17
N MET A 38 7.31 -2.15 26.78
CA MET A 38 7.43 -0.86 26.08
C MET A 38 8.40 -0.94 24.91
N LEU A 39 9.55 -1.56 25.09
CA LEU A 39 10.55 -1.76 24.03
C LEU A 39 10.01 -2.68 22.91
N ALA A 40 9.33 -3.75 23.28
CA ALA A 40 8.74 -4.70 22.32
C ALA A 40 7.67 -4.02 21.44
N ILE A 41 6.77 -3.24 22.05
CA ILE A 41 5.76 -2.47 21.33
C ILE A 41 6.42 -1.44 20.41
N GLY A 42 7.42 -0.70 20.91
CA GLY A 42 8.14 0.31 20.13
C GLY A 42 8.84 -0.30 18.90
N GLN A 43 9.52 -1.42 19.09
CA GLN A 43 10.17 -2.13 17.98
C GLN A 43 9.17 -2.74 17.00
N GLY A 44 8.07 -3.30 17.49
CA GLY A 44 6.98 -3.84 16.67
C GLY A 44 6.35 -2.75 15.79
N SER A 45 6.01 -1.61 16.38
CA SER A 45 5.47 -0.46 15.66
C SER A 45 6.44 0.07 14.59
N LYS A 46 7.72 0.20 14.94
CA LYS A 46 8.75 0.64 13.99
C LYS A 46 8.86 -0.30 12.79
N ARG A 47 8.88 -1.63 13.01
CA ARG A 47 8.92 -2.62 11.94
C ARG A 47 7.68 -2.58 11.06
N SER A 48 6.49 -2.45 11.67
CA SER A 48 5.24 -2.33 10.94
C SER A 48 5.21 -1.09 10.03
N ILE A 49 5.60 0.07 10.55
CA ILE A 49 5.69 1.30 9.76
C ILE A 49 6.72 1.17 8.64
N GLN A 50 7.89 0.60 8.90
CA GLN A 50 8.91 0.38 7.87
C GLN A 50 8.42 -0.59 6.78
N ALA A 51 7.71 -1.65 7.13
CA ALA A 51 7.10 -2.57 6.17
C ALA A 51 6.07 -1.86 5.29
N ASN A 52 5.16 -1.09 5.90
CA ASN A 52 4.14 -0.33 5.17
C ASN A 52 4.76 0.70 4.20
N ILE A 53 5.82 1.40 4.64
CA ILE A 53 6.53 2.35 3.77
C ILE A 53 7.25 1.60 2.62
N ALA A 54 7.89 0.47 2.90
CA ALA A 54 8.55 -0.33 1.88
C ALA A 54 7.55 -0.86 0.83
N GLU A 55 6.35 -1.28 1.26
CA GLU A 55 5.26 -1.72 0.37
C GLU A 55 4.66 -0.60 -0.47
N MET A 56 4.77 0.66 -0.04
CA MET A 56 4.31 1.82 -0.82
C MET A 56 5.25 2.19 -1.97
N GLY A 57 6.43 1.57 -2.08
CA GLY A 57 7.45 1.88 -3.08
C GLY A 57 8.30 3.09 -2.65
N SER A 58 9.28 2.85 -1.77
CA SER A 58 10.15 3.91 -1.20
C SER A 58 11.01 4.66 -2.23
N ASN A 59 11.17 4.11 -3.44
CA ASN A 59 12.00 4.68 -4.51
C ASN A 59 11.16 5.26 -5.67
N MET A 60 9.90 5.64 -5.41
CA MET A 60 9.02 6.20 -6.43
C MET A 60 9.09 7.73 -6.41
N ILE A 61 9.27 8.31 -7.58
CA ILE A 61 9.15 9.75 -7.82
C ILE A 61 7.86 10.00 -8.59
N MET A 62 7.00 10.86 -8.07
CA MET A 62 5.78 11.27 -8.75
C MET A 62 5.96 12.67 -9.32
N ILE A 63 5.88 12.81 -10.64
CA ILE A 63 5.94 14.08 -11.33
C ILE A 63 4.51 14.53 -11.61
N GLN A 64 4.15 15.71 -11.11
CA GLN A 64 2.84 16.31 -11.33
C GLN A 64 2.98 17.63 -12.09
N PRO A 65 1.99 17.99 -12.92
CA PRO A 65 1.99 19.29 -13.59
C PRO A 65 2.00 20.41 -12.54
N GLY A 66 2.87 21.40 -12.72
CA GLY A 66 2.93 22.57 -11.85
C GLY A 66 1.69 23.45 -12.00
N ALA A 67 1.19 24.01 -10.89
CA ALA A 67 0.17 25.04 -10.95
C ALA A 67 0.81 26.36 -11.40
N ASP A 68 0.41 26.88 -12.55
CA ASP A 68 0.87 28.20 -13.01
C ASP A 68 0.07 29.31 -12.32
N MET A 69 0.78 30.31 -11.78
CA MET A 69 0.17 31.52 -11.22
C MET A 69 -0.01 32.56 -12.34
N ARG A 70 -1.13 32.55 -13.03
CA ARG A 70 -1.46 33.60 -13.99
C ARG A 70 -2.38 34.62 -13.33
N GLY A 71 -1.90 35.86 -13.16
CA GLY A 71 -2.71 36.97 -12.65
C GLY A 71 -3.12 36.87 -11.16
N GLY A 72 -2.34 36.20 -10.31
CA GLY A 72 -2.64 36.11 -8.86
C GLY A 72 -3.70 35.08 -8.46
N VAL A 73 -4.29 34.36 -9.42
CA VAL A 73 -5.25 33.30 -9.18
C VAL A 73 -4.53 31.95 -9.40
N ARG A 74 -4.48 31.14 -8.36
CA ARG A 74 -4.02 29.74 -8.46
C ARG A 74 -5.02 28.94 -9.29
N GLN A 75 -4.68 28.58 -10.51
CA GLN A 75 -5.46 27.61 -11.26
C GLN A 75 -5.18 26.21 -10.69
N ASP A 76 -6.23 25.41 -10.60
CA ASP A 76 -6.14 24.04 -10.09
C ASP A 76 -5.19 23.22 -10.98
N ALA A 77 -4.20 22.56 -10.38
CA ALA A 77 -3.20 21.77 -11.10
C ALA A 77 -3.83 20.65 -11.98
N SER A 78 -5.07 20.27 -11.66
CA SER A 78 -5.85 19.31 -12.45
C SER A 78 -6.37 19.85 -13.78
N ALA A 79 -6.37 21.19 -13.98
CA ALA A 79 -6.85 21.83 -15.20
C ALA A 79 -5.73 22.07 -16.24
N MET A 80 -4.47 21.82 -15.88
CA MET A 80 -3.32 22.05 -16.77
C MET A 80 -2.74 20.73 -17.27
N GLU A 81 -3.06 20.37 -18.50
CA GLU A 81 -2.41 19.28 -19.24
C GLU A 81 -1.03 19.73 -19.76
N THR A 82 -0.10 20.05 -18.86
CA THR A 82 1.24 20.52 -19.23
C THR A 82 2.20 19.38 -19.51
N LEU A 83 1.99 18.19 -18.90
CA LEU A 83 2.78 16.99 -19.17
C LEU A 83 2.23 16.25 -20.39
N LYS A 84 3.11 15.95 -21.35
CA LYS A 84 2.79 15.28 -22.61
C LYS A 84 3.51 13.92 -22.71
N MET A 85 3.05 13.07 -23.63
CA MET A 85 3.73 11.80 -23.92
C MET A 85 5.17 11.99 -24.42
N THR A 86 5.48 13.12 -25.05
CA THR A 86 6.85 13.48 -25.43
C THR A 86 7.78 13.64 -24.25
N ASP A 87 7.26 14.14 -23.11
CA ASP A 87 8.05 14.30 -21.89
C ASP A 87 8.33 12.92 -21.25
N TYR A 88 7.35 12.01 -21.30
CA TYR A 88 7.52 10.62 -20.89
C TYR A 88 8.62 9.92 -21.72
N GLU A 89 8.58 10.07 -23.05
CA GLU A 89 9.58 9.49 -23.95
C GLU A 89 10.96 10.10 -23.73
N GLY A 90 11.06 11.42 -23.53
CA GLY A 90 12.29 12.11 -23.18
C GLY A 90 12.91 11.57 -21.90
N ILE A 91 12.13 11.49 -20.82
CA ILE A 91 12.60 10.95 -19.53
C ILE A 91 13.05 9.50 -19.69
N LYS A 92 12.27 8.67 -20.39
CA LYS A 92 12.60 7.26 -20.61
C LYS A 92 13.91 7.05 -21.35
N ASN A 93 14.22 7.91 -22.32
CA ASN A 93 15.38 7.77 -23.20
C ASN A 93 16.64 8.44 -22.62
N GLU A 94 16.49 9.53 -21.87
CA GLU A 94 17.63 10.33 -21.39
C GLU A 94 18.07 9.96 -19.97
N CYS A 95 17.20 9.35 -19.15
CA CYS A 95 17.49 9.03 -17.76
C CYS A 95 17.88 7.57 -17.59
N ASN A 96 19.17 7.28 -17.47
CA ASN A 96 19.71 5.91 -17.32
C ASN A 96 19.51 5.27 -15.92
N TYR A 97 19.05 6.04 -14.93
CA TYR A 97 18.88 5.56 -13.54
C TYR A 97 17.44 5.20 -13.18
N ILE A 98 16.55 5.22 -14.17
CA ILE A 98 15.14 4.87 -13.99
C ILE A 98 14.94 3.41 -14.36
N LYS A 99 14.43 2.61 -13.41
CA LYS A 99 14.12 1.19 -13.64
C LYS A 99 12.82 1.01 -14.42
N ALA A 100 11.81 1.79 -14.08
CA ALA A 100 10.47 1.71 -14.66
C ALA A 100 9.83 3.11 -14.65
N ILE A 101 9.00 3.41 -15.64
CA ILE A 101 8.32 4.69 -15.76
C ILE A 101 6.91 4.47 -16.32
N SER A 102 5.91 5.10 -15.70
CA SER A 102 4.53 5.01 -16.16
C SER A 102 3.89 6.38 -16.28
N PRO A 103 3.30 6.71 -17.43
CA PRO A 103 2.35 7.81 -17.50
C PRO A 103 1.11 7.45 -16.70
N LEU A 104 0.51 8.44 -16.04
CA LEU A 104 -0.68 8.26 -15.22
C LEU A 104 -1.72 9.31 -15.57
N VAL A 105 -2.91 8.86 -15.93
CA VAL A 105 -4.11 9.70 -16.06
C VAL A 105 -5.16 9.17 -15.09
N SER A 106 -5.75 10.03 -14.28
CA SER A 106 -6.80 9.63 -13.34
C SER A 106 -8.11 10.35 -13.63
N LYS A 107 -9.20 9.62 -13.50
CA LYS A 107 -10.56 10.16 -13.61
C LYS A 107 -11.47 9.50 -12.60
N SER A 108 -12.17 10.30 -11.80
CA SER A 108 -13.19 9.80 -10.88
C SER A 108 -14.52 9.64 -11.59
N GLY A 109 -15.27 8.60 -11.24
CA GLY A 109 -16.56 8.31 -11.88
C GLY A 109 -17.27 7.12 -11.25
N GLN A 110 -18.32 6.68 -11.91
CA GLN A 110 -19.14 5.54 -11.49
C GLN A 110 -18.83 4.31 -12.33
N TRP A 111 -18.55 3.21 -11.67
CA TRP A 111 -18.49 1.88 -12.25
C TRP A 111 -19.85 1.22 -12.12
N ILE A 112 -20.31 0.58 -13.17
CA ILE A 112 -21.64 0.00 -13.26
C ILE A 112 -21.54 -1.40 -13.87
N TYR A 113 -22.18 -2.38 -13.21
CA TYR A 113 -22.41 -3.71 -13.72
C TYR A 113 -23.82 -4.18 -13.37
N GLY A 114 -24.64 -4.45 -14.37
CA GLY A 114 -26.07 -4.77 -14.15
C GLY A 114 -26.77 -3.67 -13.37
N ASN A 115 -27.30 -4.01 -12.20
CA ASN A 115 -27.98 -3.09 -11.28
C ASN A 115 -27.03 -2.52 -10.20
N ASN A 116 -25.80 -2.99 -10.13
CA ASN A 116 -24.84 -2.58 -9.12
C ASN A 116 -23.98 -1.42 -9.63
N ASN A 117 -23.68 -0.49 -8.74
CA ASN A 117 -22.79 0.62 -9.04
C ASN A 117 -21.89 0.96 -7.85
N THR A 118 -20.71 1.49 -8.13
CA THR A 118 -19.79 1.97 -7.09
C THR A 118 -18.98 3.16 -7.60
N PRO A 119 -18.83 4.22 -6.81
CA PRO A 119 -17.94 5.33 -7.15
C PRO A 119 -16.50 4.88 -6.96
N SER A 120 -15.64 5.09 -7.96
CA SER A 120 -14.21 4.84 -7.84
C SER A 120 -13.44 5.61 -8.91
N SER A 121 -12.12 5.68 -8.77
CA SER A 121 -11.25 6.30 -9.76
C SER A 121 -10.79 5.28 -10.80
N LEU A 122 -10.76 5.71 -12.06
CA LEU A 122 -10.11 5.02 -13.16
C LEU A 122 -8.70 5.58 -13.33
N TYR A 123 -7.72 4.72 -13.46
CA TYR A 123 -6.33 5.07 -13.74
C TYR A 123 -5.94 4.51 -15.11
N GLY A 124 -5.57 5.40 -16.04
CA GLY A 124 -4.93 5.04 -17.29
C GLY A 124 -3.41 4.93 -17.06
N ILE A 125 -2.87 3.75 -17.30
CA ILE A 125 -1.49 3.36 -16.94
C ILE A 125 -0.86 2.52 -18.04
N ASN A 126 0.46 2.32 -17.96
CA ASN A 126 1.15 1.27 -18.72
C ASN A 126 1.45 0.05 -17.83
N GLN A 127 2.11 -0.96 -18.37
CA GLN A 127 2.44 -2.20 -17.66
C GLN A 127 3.37 -1.97 -16.46
N ASP A 128 4.31 -1.03 -16.57
CA ASP A 128 5.31 -0.73 -15.54
C ASP A 128 4.67 -0.21 -14.23
N TYR A 129 3.45 0.33 -14.32
CA TYR A 129 2.77 0.90 -13.16
C TYR A 129 2.56 -0.10 -12.02
N LEU A 130 2.20 -1.33 -12.34
CA LEU A 130 1.98 -2.35 -11.32
C LEU A 130 3.28 -2.68 -10.59
N GLU A 131 4.41 -2.77 -11.30
CA GLU A 131 5.73 -2.97 -10.69
C GLU A 131 6.10 -1.78 -9.80
N ILE A 132 5.94 -0.54 -10.29
CA ILE A 132 6.24 0.70 -9.55
C ILE A 132 5.44 0.76 -8.24
N ARG A 133 4.16 0.38 -8.27
CA ARG A 133 3.25 0.41 -7.12
C ARG A 133 3.26 -0.89 -6.31
N GLN A 134 4.08 -1.86 -6.70
CA GLN A 134 4.13 -3.19 -6.10
C GLN A 134 2.74 -3.84 -6.00
N LEU A 135 1.96 -3.69 -7.07
CA LEU A 135 0.67 -4.35 -7.24
C LEU A 135 0.85 -5.62 -8.04
N SER A 136 0.04 -6.62 -7.78
CA SER A 136 0.00 -7.87 -8.54
C SER A 136 -1.43 -8.19 -8.96
N VAL A 137 -1.56 -8.83 -10.11
CA VAL A 137 -2.83 -9.42 -10.55
C VAL A 137 -2.98 -10.76 -9.82
N ASP A 138 -4.14 -10.99 -9.23
CA ASP A 138 -4.49 -12.23 -8.52
C ASP A 138 -5.22 -13.19 -9.44
N GLU A 139 -6.17 -12.68 -10.22
CA GLU A 139 -6.97 -13.43 -11.17
C GLU A 139 -6.92 -12.77 -12.54
N GLY A 140 -6.84 -13.58 -13.60
CA GLY A 140 -6.76 -13.09 -14.97
C GLY A 140 -5.36 -12.68 -15.40
N GLU A 141 -5.27 -11.74 -16.33
CA GLU A 141 -4.03 -11.32 -16.96
C GLU A 141 -3.85 -9.81 -16.97
N MET A 142 -2.59 -9.37 -17.14
CA MET A 142 -2.25 -7.97 -17.40
C MET A 142 -2.47 -7.63 -18.87
N PHE A 143 -2.89 -6.40 -19.17
CA PHE A 143 -2.97 -5.92 -20.55
C PHE A 143 -1.58 -5.84 -21.19
N THR A 144 -1.55 -6.06 -22.49
CA THR A 144 -0.33 -6.12 -23.29
C THR A 144 -0.03 -4.78 -24.01
N ASP A 145 1.17 -4.64 -24.54
CA ASP A 145 1.50 -3.50 -25.41
C ASP A 145 0.62 -3.42 -26.66
N ALA A 146 0.11 -4.55 -27.14
CA ALA A 146 -0.85 -4.59 -28.23
C ALA A 146 -2.20 -3.96 -27.83
N ASP A 147 -2.66 -4.21 -26.61
CA ASP A 147 -3.88 -3.59 -26.07
C ASP A 147 -3.73 -2.07 -25.94
N ILE A 148 -2.54 -1.61 -25.49
CA ILE A 148 -2.24 -0.18 -25.38
C ILE A 148 -2.24 0.46 -26.77
N LYS A 149 -1.53 -0.12 -27.75
CA LYS A 149 -1.43 0.41 -29.11
C LYS A 149 -2.77 0.42 -29.83
N SER A 150 -3.60 -0.60 -29.62
CA SER A 150 -4.94 -0.67 -30.20
C SER A 150 -5.99 0.15 -29.45
N SER A 151 -5.63 0.79 -28.32
CA SER A 151 -6.58 1.47 -27.43
C SER A 151 -7.74 0.57 -27.00
N ALA A 152 -7.44 -0.71 -26.74
CA ALA A 152 -8.41 -1.69 -26.32
C ALA A 152 -9.13 -1.24 -25.04
N LYS A 153 -10.44 -1.42 -24.99
CA LYS A 153 -11.25 -1.08 -23.80
C LYS A 153 -11.21 -2.24 -22.80
N VAL A 154 -10.04 -2.43 -22.18
CA VAL A 154 -9.80 -3.44 -21.15
C VAL A 154 -9.49 -2.77 -19.81
N CYS A 155 -9.80 -3.44 -18.71
CA CYS A 155 -9.50 -2.96 -17.38
C CYS A 155 -9.16 -4.10 -16.42
N ILE A 156 -8.42 -3.74 -15.37
CA ILE A 156 -8.14 -4.57 -14.21
C ILE A 156 -8.84 -3.91 -13.02
N LEU A 157 -9.64 -4.67 -12.29
CA LEU A 157 -10.41 -4.16 -11.17
C LEU A 157 -9.66 -4.35 -9.84
N GLY A 158 -9.78 -3.39 -8.94
CA GLY A 158 -9.38 -3.59 -7.56
C GLY A 158 -10.42 -4.39 -6.78
N GLN A 159 -9.99 -5.16 -5.78
CA GLN A 159 -10.87 -6.07 -5.03
C GLN A 159 -12.10 -5.36 -4.44
N THR A 160 -11.97 -4.17 -3.90
CA THR A 160 -13.11 -3.41 -3.35
C THR A 160 -14.18 -3.09 -4.41
N VAL A 161 -13.75 -2.82 -5.65
CA VAL A 161 -14.69 -2.58 -6.76
C VAL A 161 -15.39 -3.87 -7.15
N VAL A 162 -14.67 -4.99 -7.16
CA VAL A 162 -15.23 -6.33 -7.41
C VAL A 162 -16.26 -6.67 -6.35
N ASP A 163 -15.95 -6.53 -5.07
CA ASP A 163 -16.84 -6.83 -3.95
C ASP A 163 -18.17 -6.04 -4.04
N ASN A 164 -18.12 -4.80 -4.54
CA ASN A 164 -19.30 -3.94 -4.70
C ASN A 164 -20.09 -4.20 -5.99
N LEU A 165 -19.45 -4.55 -7.09
CA LEU A 165 -20.11 -4.79 -8.38
C LEU A 165 -20.63 -6.22 -8.51
N PHE A 166 -19.97 -7.20 -7.85
CA PHE A 166 -20.25 -8.63 -7.91
C PHE A 166 -20.49 -9.19 -6.50
N PRO A 167 -21.52 -8.69 -5.77
CA PRO A 167 -21.81 -9.14 -4.39
C PRO A 167 -22.23 -10.60 -4.30
N ASP A 168 -22.60 -11.21 -5.42
CA ASP A 168 -22.93 -12.62 -5.57
C ASP A 168 -21.69 -13.53 -5.67
N GLY A 169 -20.48 -12.97 -5.68
CA GLY A 169 -19.23 -13.71 -5.81
C GLY A 169 -18.97 -14.27 -7.22
N SER A 170 -19.70 -13.79 -8.24
CA SER A 170 -19.47 -14.21 -9.63
C SER A 170 -18.12 -13.71 -10.14
N ASP A 171 -17.45 -14.54 -10.97
CA ASP A 171 -16.17 -14.20 -11.59
C ASP A 171 -16.29 -12.95 -12.46
N PRO A 172 -15.55 -11.86 -12.16
CA PRO A 172 -15.58 -10.64 -12.95
C PRO A 172 -14.78 -10.73 -14.25
N VAL A 173 -13.83 -11.68 -14.39
CA VAL A 173 -12.96 -11.80 -15.56
C VAL A 173 -13.78 -12.16 -16.79
N GLY A 174 -13.54 -11.45 -17.88
CA GLY A 174 -14.29 -11.60 -19.13
C GLY A 174 -15.61 -10.83 -19.18
N LYS A 175 -16.13 -10.32 -18.06
CA LYS A 175 -17.37 -9.51 -18.03
C LYS A 175 -17.11 -8.09 -18.54
N VAL A 176 -18.18 -7.43 -18.98
CA VAL A 176 -18.12 -6.03 -19.43
C VAL A 176 -18.74 -5.14 -18.36
N VAL A 177 -17.94 -4.26 -17.81
CA VAL A 177 -18.36 -3.23 -16.85
C VAL A 177 -18.34 -1.86 -17.54
N ARG A 178 -19.10 -0.90 -17.05
CA ARG A 178 -19.13 0.46 -17.61
C ARG A 178 -18.56 1.46 -16.62
N PHE A 179 -17.71 2.35 -17.12
CA PHE A 179 -17.25 3.52 -16.40
C PHE A 179 -17.78 4.77 -17.08
N ASN A 180 -18.64 5.52 -16.42
CA ASN A 180 -19.30 6.72 -16.98
C ASN A 180 -19.83 6.47 -18.41
N SER A 181 -20.53 5.39 -18.63
CA SER A 181 -21.11 4.96 -19.92
C SER A 181 -20.12 4.34 -20.92
N ILE A 182 -18.82 4.33 -20.68
CA ILE A 182 -17.83 3.68 -21.54
C ILE A 182 -17.69 2.21 -21.11
N PRO A 183 -17.88 1.24 -22.02
CA PRO A 183 -17.73 -0.18 -21.70
C PRO A 183 -16.25 -0.57 -21.65
N PHE A 184 -15.88 -1.36 -20.62
CA PHE A 184 -14.57 -1.97 -20.47
C PHE A 184 -14.74 -3.47 -20.20
N ARG A 185 -13.95 -4.30 -20.87
CA ARG A 185 -13.87 -5.72 -20.56
C ARG A 185 -12.88 -5.94 -19.42
N VAL A 186 -13.31 -6.61 -18.38
CA VAL A 186 -12.45 -7.00 -17.26
C VAL A 186 -11.53 -8.13 -17.71
N ILE A 187 -10.22 -7.94 -17.60
CA ILE A 187 -9.22 -8.95 -17.96
C ILE A 187 -8.48 -9.49 -16.74
N GLY A 188 -8.57 -8.81 -15.59
CA GLY A 188 -7.97 -9.27 -14.36
C GLY A 188 -8.49 -8.54 -13.14
N VAL A 189 -8.11 -9.08 -11.97
CA VAL A 189 -8.39 -8.52 -10.65
C VAL A 189 -7.08 -8.36 -9.90
N LEU A 190 -6.91 -7.22 -9.26
CA LEU A 190 -5.74 -6.96 -8.42
C LEU A 190 -5.84 -7.73 -7.11
N LYS A 191 -4.71 -8.24 -6.66
CA LYS A 191 -4.58 -8.83 -5.34
C LYS A 191 -4.92 -7.80 -4.26
N LYS A 192 -5.74 -8.22 -3.28
CA LYS A 192 -6.08 -7.38 -2.13
C LYS A 192 -4.81 -7.01 -1.36
N LYS A 193 -4.51 -5.71 -1.30
CA LYS A 193 -3.45 -5.19 -0.43
C LYS A 193 -4.09 -4.91 0.92
N GLY A 194 -3.66 -5.64 1.96
CA GLY A 194 -4.22 -5.49 3.30
C GLY A 194 -3.87 -4.13 3.90
N TYR A 195 -4.85 -3.51 4.49
CA TYR A 195 -4.71 -2.49 5.53
C TYR A 195 -5.34 -3.06 6.80
#